data_6e54e32753eec72df112bd7882159b69
#
_entry.id   6e54e32753eec72df112bd7882159b69
#
_cell.length_a   1.000
_cell.length_b   1.000
_cell.length_c   1.000
_cell.angle_alpha   90.00
_cell.angle_beta   90.00
_cell.angle_gamma   90.00
#
_symmetry.space_group_name_H-M   'P 1'
#
loop_
_entity.id
_entity.type
_entity.pdbx_description
1 polymer ?
#
loop_
_entity_poly.entity_id
_entity_poly.type
_entity_poly.pdbx_seq_one_letter_code
_entity_poly.pdbx_strand_id
1 'polypeptide(L)'
;MLRSLHMKLVMLMVLLILSLMTVVGAFLINSVVAFYIQDFYSQMSTVFGDQEIVSDLRTAADGETDGAGALKTVLNAYAGQLGVDTRNRNFYILDGEGTSVLASSNGESGASGLSYTGNLMTAIESGQVGDESNAAADYMDVAIPIQRGGSDYIIYILDNKATVSNLNNQLFLLIMEALLFGLVISVLLSFLLSKTMITPIQRLTEGAMRVAEGDFAHKIEVASRDEIGVLTDTFNDMARQLRDTLRQVENERNKLDTLFLHMT
;
A
#
# COMPACT_ATOMS: atom_id res chain seq x y z
N MET A 1 7.20 29.18 -14.52
CA MET A 1 8.40 28.72 -13.80
C MET A 1 8.93 27.33 -14.19
N LEU A 2 8.30 26.58 -15.07
CA LEU A 2 8.74 25.23 -15.51
C LEU A 2 9.41 25.31 -16.92
N ARG A 3 10.44 26.14 -17.09
CA ARG A 3 11.11 26.32 -18.41
C ARG A 3 12.24 25.31 -18.67
N SER A 4 12.80 24.69 -17.67
CA SER A 4 13.91 23.75 -17.81
C SER A 4 13.37 22.31 -17.93
N LEU A 5 13.85 21.56 -18.92
CA LEU A 5 13.54 20.15 -19.13
C LEU A 5 13.87 19.33 -17.87
N HIS A 6 14.97 19.71 -17.19
CA HIS A 6 15.39 19.12 -15.93
C HIS A 6 14.29 19.23 -14.86
N MET A 7 13.73 20.44 -14.62
CA MET A 7 12.66 20.64 -13.61
C MET A 7 11.39 19.83 -13.92
N LYS A 8 11.04 19.72 -15.21
CA LYS A 8 9.89 18.89 -15.64
C LYS A 8 10.13 17.42 -15.33
N LEU A 9 11.33 16.90 -15.58
CA LEU A 9 11.68 15.51 -15.34
C LEU A 9 11.72 15.18 -13.84
N VAL A 10 12.33 16.05 -13.01
CA VAL A 10 12.30 15.92 -11.55
C VAL A 10 10.87 15.85 -11.03
N MET A 11 10.04 16.82 -11.44
CA MET A 11 8.65 16.90 -10.99
C MET A 11 7.85 15.64 -11.39
N LEU A 12 8.04 15.15 -12.62
CA LEU A 12 7.37 13.96 -13.11
C LEU A 12 7.80 12.71 -12.34
N MET A 13 9.10 12.55 -12.06
CA MET A 13 9.62 11.44 -11.26
C MET A 13 9.10 11.47 -9.82
N VAL A 14 9.10 12.63 -9.16
CA VAL A 14 8.58 12.79 -7.80
C VAL A 14 7.08 12.48 -7.77
N LEU A 15 6.31 12.99 -8.73
CA LEU A 15 4.87 12.75 -8.82
C LEU A 15 4.56 11.27 -9.05
N LEU A 16 5.34 10.59 -9.88
CA LEU A 16 5.19 9.17 -10.16
C LEU A 16 5.43 8.34 -8.89
N ILE A 17 6.50 8.63 -8.12
CA ILE A 17 6.80 7.92 -6.87
C ILE A 17 5.72 8.18 -5.84
N LEU A 18 5.27 9.43 -5.66
CA LEU A 18 4.18 9.78 -4.75
C LEU A 18 2.89 9.02 -5.11
N SER A 19 2.52 9.03 -6.39
CA SER A 19 1.33 8.31 -6.88
C SER A 19 1.43 6.80 -6.62
N LEU A 20 2.56 6.18 -6.97
CA LEU A 20 2.78 4.75 -6.77
C LEU A 20 2.71 4.38 -5.28
N MET A 21 3.41 5.12 -4.42
CA MET A 21 3.41 4.87 -2.98
C MET A 21 2.04 5.06 -2.35
N THR A 22 1.26 6.05 -2.80
CA THR A 22 -0.11 6.25 -2.31
C THR A 22 -1.00 5.05 -2.65
N VAL A 23 -0.93 4.57 -3.90
CA VAL A 23 -1.73 3.41 -4.34
C VAL A 23 -1.31 2.14 -3.59
N VAL A 24 -0.01 1.86 -3.52
CA VAL A 24 0.51 0.67 -2.82
C VAL A 24 0.21 0.74 -1.33
N GLY A 25 0.40 1.90 -0.71
CA GLY A 25 0.12 2.10 0.71
C GLY A 25 -1.36 1.89 1.05
N ALA A 26 -2.27 2.48 0.29
CA ALA A 26 -3.71 2.28 0.47
C ALA A 26 -4.11 0.82 0.28
N PHE A 27 -3.55 0.15 -0.74
CA PHE A 27 -3.79 -1.27 -0.98
C PHE A 27 -3.32 -2.13 0.19
N LEU A 28 -2.11 -1.90 0.71
CA LEU A 28 -1.55 -2.66 1.83
C LEU A 28 -2.39 -2.50 3.10
N ILE A 29 -2.74 -1.27 3.47
CA ILE A 29 -3.57 -1.00 4.65
C ILE A 29 -4.92 -1.72 4.53
N ASN A 30 -5.61 -1.57 3.41
CA ASN A 30 -6.90 -2.23 3.20
C ASN A 30 -6.78 -3.76 3.20
N SER A 31 -5.73 -4.31 2.60
CA SER A 31 -5.52 -5.77 2.56
C SER A 31 -5.23 -6.35 3.94
N VAL A 32 -4.46 -5.66 4.78
CA VAL A 32 -4.17 -6.09 6.14
C VAL A 32 -5.42 -6.07 7.00
N VAL A 33 -6.21 -5.00 6.94
CA VAL A 33 -7.49 -4.92 7.68
C VAL A 33 -8.44 -6.04 7.25
N ALA A 34 -8.61 -6.23 5.94
CA ALA A 34 -9.48 -7.28 5.41
C ALA A 34 -9.02 -8.68 5.83
N PHE A 35 -7.69 -8.92 5.78
CA PHE A 35 -7.10 -10.19 6.23
C PHE A 35 -7.42 -10.48 7.70
N TYR A 36 -7.21 -9.52 8.61
CA TYR A 36 -7.48 -9.71 10.04
C TYR A 36 -8.95 -9.95 10.34
N ILE A 37 -9.85 -9.23 9.65
CA ILE A 37 -11.29 -9.45 9.79
C ILE A 37 -11.65 -10.86 9.31
N GLN A 38 -11.18 -11.25 8.15
CA GLN A 38 -11.46 -12.58 7.59
C GLN A 38 -10.87 -13.70 8.44
N ASP A 39 -9.64 -13.52 8.95
CA ASP A 39 -8.97 -14.48 9.80
C ASP A 39 -9.74 -14.70 11.11
N PHE A 40 -10.21 -13.61 11.76
CA PHE A 40 -11.03 -13.70 12.96
C PHE A 40 -12.30 -14.54 12.73
N TYR A 41 -13.12 -14.21 11.74
CA TYR A 41 -14.36 -14.94 11.48
C TYR A 41 -14.12 -16.37 11.00
N SER A 42 -13.08 -16.62 10.22
CA SER A 42 -12.68 -17.96 9.80
C SER A 42 -12.25 -18.82 11.00
N GLN A 43 -11.49 -18.23 11.92
CA GLN A 43 -11.06 -18.88 13.15
C GLN A 43 -12.27 -19.23 14.04
N MET A 44 -13.19 -18.30 14.24
CA MET A 44 -14.42 -18.53 15.01
C MET A 44 -15.28 -19.61 14.35
N SER A 45 -15.49 -19.54 13.05
CA SER A 45 -16.23 -20.57 12.29
C SER A 45 -15.59 -21.96 12.39
N THR A 46 -14.26 -22.04 12.40
CA THR A 46 -13.54 -23.30 12.54
C THR A 46 -13.74 -23.90 13.94
N VAL A 47 -13.54 -23.09 14.98
CA VAL A 47 -13.65 -23.55 16.37
C VAL A 47 -15.08 -23.94 16.72
N PHE A 48 -16.06 -23.10 16.40
CA PHE A 48 -17.46 -23.38 16.73
C PHE A 48 -18.17 -24.28 15.68
N GLY A 49 -17.52 -24.57 14.58
CA GLY A 49 -17.92 -25.63 13.63
C GLY A 49 -17.43 -27.02 14.03
N ASP A 50 -16.48 -27.12 14.95
CA ASP A 50 -15.97 -28.39 15.43
C ASP A 50 -16.99 -29.06 16.38
N GLN A 51 -17.42 -30.27 16.01
CA GLN A 51 -18.42 -31.03 16.76
C GLN A 51 -17.94 -31.42 18.15
N GLU A 52 -16.66 -31.67 18.37
CA GLU A 52 -16.08 -32.01 19.64
C GLU A 52 -16.20 -30.83 20.60
N ILE A 53 -15.75 -29.64 20.18
CA ILE A 53 -15.81 -28.41 20.96
C ILE A 53 -17.25 -28.03 21.30
N VAL A 54 -18.16 -28.10 20.33
CA VAL A 54 -19.58 -27.81 20.55
C VAL A 54 -20.22 -28.82 21.54
N SER A 55 -19.82 -30.09 21.44
CA SER A 55 -20.28 -31.13 22.41
C SER A 55 -19.78 -30.84 23.81
N ASP A 56 -18.50 -30.48 23.97
CA ASP A 56 -17.91 -30.11 25.24
C ASP A 56 -18.59 -28.89 25.88
N LEU A 57 -18.87 -27.87 25.08
CA LEU A 57 -19.57 -26.65 25.51
C LEU A 57 -21.00 -26.98 25.96
N ARG A 58 -21.73 -27.81 25.20
CA ARG A 58 -23.08 -28.25 25.59
C ARG A 58 -23.06 -29.06 26.91
N THR A 59 -22.13 -29.99 27.02
CA THR A 59 -21.97 -30.81 28.22
C THR A 59 -21.62 -29.94 29.44
N ALA A 60 -20.76 -28.94 29.27
CA ALA A 60 -20.42 -27.98 30.31
C ALA A 60 -21.62 -27.12 30.72
N ALA A 61 -22.42 -26.67 29.76
CA ALA A 61 -23.64 -25.92 30.03
C ALA A 61 -24.69 -26.75 30.77
N ASP A 62 -24.68 -28.09 30.58
CA ASP A 62 -25.60 -29.06 31.19
C ASP A 62 -25.27 -29.42 32.66
N GLY A 63 -24.17 -28.93 33.23
CA GLY A 63 -23.79 -29.16 34.64
C GLY A 63 -24.79 -28.54 35.62
N GLU A 64 -25.18 -29.31 36.65
CA GLU A 64 -26.30 -28.95 37.55
C GLU A 64 -25.99 -27.79 38.54
N THR A 65 -24.73 -27.37 38.74
CA THR A 65 -24.38 -26.47 39.84
C THR A 65 -23.75 -25.13 39.42
N ASP A 66 -22.96 -25.07 38.33
CA ASP A 66 -22.33 -23.85 37.81
C ASP A 66 -21.97 -24.03 36.33
N GLY A 67 -22.98 -23.88 35.48
CA GLY A 67 -22.79 -23.98 34.01
C GLY A 67 -21.86 -22.91 33.47
N ALA A 68 -21.88 -21.69 33.98
CA ALA A 68 -21.02 -20.61 33.50
C ALA A 68 -19.54 -20.86 33.83
N GLY A 69 -19.25 -21.36 35.05
CA GLY A 69 -17.88 -21.74 35.46
C GLY A 69 -17.34 -22.93 34.64
N ALA A 70 -18.20 -23.92 34.35
CA ALA A 70 -17.85 -25.05 33.52
C ALA A 70 -17.56 -24.61 32.06
N LEU A 71 -18.43 -23.77 31.47
CA LEU A 71 -18.22 -23.18 30.17
C LEU A 71 -16.90 -22.37 30.11
N LYS A 72 -16.60 -21.57 31.14
CA LYS A 72 -15.34 -20.85 31.24
C LYS A 72 -14.13 -21.79 31.20
N THR A 73 -14.23 -22.92 31.90
CA THR A 73 -13.14 -23.93 31.95
C THR A 73 -12.88 -24.52 30.58
N VAL A 74 -13.94 -24.87 29.82
CA VAL A 74 -13.85 -25.38 28.46
C VAL A 74 -13.27 -24.29 27.53
N LEU A 75 -13.81 -23.07 27.56
CA LEU A 75 -13.31 -21.97 26.72
C LEU A 75 -11.84 -21.63 26.98
N ASN A 76 -11.40 -21.71 28.26
CA ASN A 76 -9.99 -21.53 28.60
C ASN A 76 -9.10 -22.64 28.02
N ALA A 77 -9.56 -23.87 27.91
CA ALA A 77 -8.82 -24.96 27.29
C ALA A 77 -8.61 -24.71 25.81
N TYR A 78 -9.56 -24.04 25.14
CA TYR A 78 -9.50 -23.67 23.75
C TYR A 78 -9.05 -22.20 23.49
N ALA A 79 -8.61 -21.48 24.54
CA ALA A 79 -8.24 -20.06 24.42
C ALA A 79 -7.20 -19.76 23.36
N GLY A 80 -6.23 -20.66 23.17
CA GLY A 80 -5.24 -20.54 22.08
C GLY A 80 -5.83 -20.64 20.69
N GLN A 81 -6.80 -21.55 20.49
CA GLN A 81 -7.49 -21.71 19.20
C GLN A 81 -8.46 -20.55 18.94
N LEU A 82 -9.04 -19.96 19.98
CA LEU A 82 -9.89 -18.78 19.92
C LEU A 82 -9.07 -17.47 19.78
N GLY A 83 -7.75 -17.54 19.96
CA GLY A 83 -6.88 -16.36 19.94
C GLY A 83 -7.15 -15.40 21.09
N VAL A 84 -7.69 -15.87 22.21
CA VAL A 84 -7.96 -15.06 23.41
C VAL A 84 -6.64 -14.65 24.06
N ASP A 85 -6.42 -13.33 24.19
CA ASP A 85 -5.21 -12.74 24.77
C ASP A 85 -5.46 -11.93 26.05
N THR A 86 -6.71 -11.88 26.50
CA THR A 86 -7.20 -11.14 27.67
C THR A 86 -7.00 -9.63 27.67
N ARG A 87 -6.36 -9.09 26.63
CA ARG A 87 -6.18 -7.64 26.39
C ARG A 87 -7.11 -7.10 25.33
N ASN A 88 -7.04 -7.68 24.15
CA ASN A 88 -7.77 -7.22 22.99
C ASN A 88 -8.94 -8.13 22.66
N ARG A 89 -8.71 -9.46 22.73
CA ARG A 89 -9.72 -10.48 22.46
C ARG A 89 -10.08 -11.20 23.74
N ASN A 90 -11.35 -11.08 24.10
CA ASN A 90 -11.92 -11.70 25.29
C ASN A 90 -13.14 -12.53 24.94
N PHE A 91 -13.42 -13.55 25.71
CA PHE A 91 -14.73 -14.18 25.73
C PHE A 91 -15.51 -13.79 26.98
N TYR A 92 -16.80 -13.70 26.81
CA TYR A 92 -17.78 -13.44 27.86
C TYR A 92 -18.85 -14.53 27.79
N ILE A 93 -19.28 -15.01 28.94
CA ILE A 93 -20.41 -15.90 29.06
C ILE A 93 -21.54 -15.08 29.69
N LEU A 94 -22.55 -14.84 28.87
CA LEU A 94 -23.72 -14.03 29.23
C LEU A 94 -24.91 -14.92 29.61
N ASP A 95 -25.84 -14.35 30.36
CA ASP A 95 -27.17 -14.93 30.50
C ASP A 95 -27.92 -14.92 29.14
N GLY A 96 -29.01 -15.66 29.01
CA GLY A 96 -29.78 -15.76 27.78
C GLY A 96 -30.36 -14.45 27.26
N GLU A 97 -30.47 -13.43 28.13
CA GLU A 97 -30.94 -12.09 27.81
C GLU A 97 -29.80 -11.12 27.49
N GLY A 98 -28.55 -11.53 27.63
CA GLY A 98 -27.35 -10.71 27.40
C GLY A 98 -27.17 -9.58 28.43
N THR A 99 -27.92 -9.60 29.54
CA THR A 99 -27.95 -8.51 30.54
C THR A 99 -26.83 -8.60 31.55
N SER A 100 -26.33 -9.80 31.82
CA SER A 100 -25.31 -10.07 32.82
C SER A 100 -24.16 -10.90 32.29
N VAL A 101 -22.93 -10.52 32.65
CA VAL A 101 -21.73 -11.28 32.43
C VAL A 101 -21.59 -12.27 33.64
N LEU A 102 -21.79 -13.54 33.36
CA LEU A 102 -21.69 -14.60 34.37
C LEU A 102 -20.23 -15.02 34.61
N ALA A 103 -19.45 -15.05 33.51
CA ALA A 103 -18.00 -15.32 33.53
C ALA A 103 -17.31 -14.73 32.35
N SER A 104 -16.01 -14.48 32.42
CA SER A 104 -15.21 -13.96 31.32
C SER A 104 -13.75 -14.39 31.40
N SER A 105 -13.01 -14.21 30.27
CA SER A 105 -11.57 -14.49 30.21
C SER A 105 -10.74 -13.47 31.01
N ASN A 106 -11.19 -12.22 31.09
CA ASN A 106 -10.51 -11.11 31.76
C ASN A 106 -10.93 -10.93 33.24
N GLY A 107 -11.84 -11.77 33.72
CA GLY A 107 -12.31 -11.73 35.12
C GLY A 107 -13.47 -10.75 35.39
N GLU A 108 -13.99 -10.07 34.37
CA GLU A 108 -15.19 -9.25 34.50
C GLU A 108 -16.43 -10.11 34.76
N SER A 109 -17.29 -9.65 35.65
CA SER A 109 -18.56 -10.28 35.97
C SER A 109 -19.54 -9.25 36.52
N GLY A 110 -20.84 -9.52 36.43
CA GLY A 110 -21.92 -8.63 36.89
C GLY A 110 -22.73 -8.03 35.75
N ALA A 111 -23.35 -6.87 35.99
CA ALA A 111 -24.15 -6.20 34.93
C ALA A 111 -23.35 -5.96 33.68
N SER A 112 -23.90 -6.34 32.53
CA SER A 112 -23.20 -6.22 31.28
C SER A 112 -22.95 -4.75 30.94
N GLY A 113 -21.69 -4.32 30.92
CA GLY A 113 -21.26 -3.04 30.36
C GLY A 113 -20.97 -3.14 28.86
N LEU A 114 -21.25 -4.29 28.26
CA LEU A 114 -20.99 -4.54 26.83
C LEU A 114 -22.01 -3.82 25.96
N SER A 115 -21.53 -3.32 24.82
CA SER A 115 -22.43 -2.74 23.81
C SER A 115 -23.23 -3.85 23.12
N TYR A 116 -24.53 -3.63 22.95
CA TYR A 116 -25.37 -4.53 22.18
C TYR A 116 -25.06 -4.39 20.70
N THR A 117 -24.23 -5.30 20.20
CA THR A 117 -23.87 -5.37 18.78
C THR A 117 -24.92 -6.10 17.96
N GLY A 118 -24.88 -5.97 16.62
CA GLY A 118 -25.82 -6.71 15.77
C GLY A 118 -25.71 -8.23 15.96
N ASN A 119 -24.49 -8.76 16.16
CA ASN A 119 -24.27 -10.18 16.40
C ASN A 119 -24.83 -10.64 17.75
N LEU A 120 -24.62 -9.85 18.79
CA LEU A 120 -25.19 -10.15 20.12
C LEU A 120 -26.73 -10.09 20.08
N MET A 121 -27.31 -9.11 19.41
CA MET A 121 -28.77 -9.01 19.25
C MET A 121 -29.34 -10.19 18.46
N THR A 122 -28.65 -10.65 17.43
CA THR A 122 -29.04 -11.84 16.67
C THR A 122 -29.10 -13.08 17.59
N ALA A 123 -28.09 -13.26 18.44
CA ALA A 123 -28.06 -14.38 19.38
C ALA A 123 -29.20 -14.31 20.41
N ILE A 124 -29.50 -13.11 20.94
CA ILE A 124 -30.56 -12.89 21.94
C ILE A 124 -31.95 -13.10 21.31
N GLU A 125 -32.23 -12.44 20.21
CA GLU A 125 -33.59 -12.37 19.65
C GLU A 125 -33.97 -13.61 18.84
N SER A 126 -33.04 -14.15 18.05
CA SER A 126 -33.30 -15.28 17.14
C SER A 126 -32.80 -16.62 17.65
N GLY A 127 -31.95 -16.65 18.67
CA GLY A 127 -31.26 -17.85 19.10
C GLY A 127 -30.33 -18.46 18.05
N GLN A 128 -29.89 -17.65 17.07
CA GLN A 128 -28.96 -18.06 16.03
C GLN A 128 -27.58 -17.47 16.29
N VAL A 129 -26.55 -18.09 15.70
CA VAL A 129 -25.19 -17.54 15.77
C VAL A 129 -25.15 -16.20 15.05
N GLY A 130 -24.66 -15.18 15.76
CA GLY A 130 -24.36 -13.88 15.20
C GLY A 130 -22.87 -13.81 14.85
N ASP A 131 -22.57 -13.81 13.56
CA ASP A 131 -21.19 -13.82 13.04
C ASP A 131 -21.00 -12.90 11.82
N GLU A 132 -21.88 -11.94 11.66
CA GLU A 132 -21.77 -10.97 10.58
C GLU A 132 -20.57 -10.02 10.79
N SER A 133 -19.73 -9.91 9.76
CA SER A 133 -18.57 -9.03 9.81
C SER A 133 -18.98 -7.57 9.55
N ASN A 134 -18.57 -6.65 10.43
CA ASN A 134 -18.72 -5.21 10.23
C ASN A 134 -17.32 -4.57 10.09
N ALA A 135 -16.93 -4.28 8.85
CA ALA A 135 -15.65 -3.66 8.57
C ALA A 135 -15.50 -2.25 9.15
N ALA A 136 -16.63 -1.52 9.32
CA ALA A 136 -16.64 -0.15 9.82
C ALA A 136 -16.65 -0.06 11.36
N ALA A 137 -16.94 -1.15 12.07
CA ALA A 137 -16.93 -1.15 13.53
C ALA A 137 -15.49 -1.17 14.08
N ASP A 138 -15.28 -0.60 15.25
CA ASP A 138 -13.99 -0.62 15.97
C ASP A 138 -13.74 -1.94 16.72
N TYR A 139 -14.55 -2.95 16.45
CA TYR A 139 -14.51 -4.28 17.07
C TYR A 139 -14.81 -5.36 16.03
N MET A 140 -14.46 -6.60 16.38
CA MET A 140 -14.93 -7.82 15.73
C MET A 140 -15.58 -8.67 16.82
N ASP A 141 -16.74 -9.25 16.55
CA ASP A 141 -17.47 -10.02 17.54
C ASP A 141 -18.20 -11.21 16.93
N VAL A 142 -18.40 -12.23 17.76
CA VAL A 142 -19.24 -13.39 17.45
C VAL A 142 -20.03 -13.74 18.69
N ALA A 143 -21.32 -13.99 18.53
CA ALA A 143 -22.22 -14.38 19.60
C ALA A 143 -22.83 -15.76 19.31
N ILE A 144 -22.65 -16.70 20.22
CA ILE A 144 -23.05 -18.10 20.04
C ILE A 144 -24.00 -18.47 21.15
N PRO A 145 -25.29 -18.65 20.87
CA PRO A 145 -26.26 -19.08 21.86
C PRO A 145 -26.10 -20.58 22.14
N ILE A 146 -26.04 -20.92 23.42
CA ILE A 146 -26.05 -22.30 23.92
C ILE A 146 -27.40 -22.52 24.60
N GLN A 147 -28.33 -23.15 23.87
CA GLN A 147 -29.67 -23.42 24.34
C GLN A 147 -29.71 -24.70 25.19
N ARG A 148 -30.43 -24.62 26.31
CA ARG A 148 -30.65 -25.73 27.20
C ARG A 148 -32.06 -25.69 27.81
N GLY A 149 -32.53 -26.84 28.34
CA GLY A 149 -33.83 -27.01 28.98
C GLY A 149 -34.05 -26.30 30.32
N GLY A 150 -33.26 -25.25 30.69
CA GLY A 150 -33.45 -24.52 31.94
C GLY A 150 -32.68 -23.25 32.12
N SER A 151 -31.59 -23.03 31.40
CA SER A 151 -30.82 -21.77 31.45
C SER A 151 -30.07 -21.60 30.15
N ASP A 152 -30.42 -20.58 29.40
CA ASP A 152 -29.75 -20.23 28.16
C ASP A 152 -28.50 -19.40 28.46
N TYR A 153 -27.41 -19.73 27.77
CA TYR A 153 -26.15 -18.97 27.81
C TYR A 153 -25.83 -18.41 26.44
N ILE A 154 -25.13 -17.27 26.41
CA ILE A 154 -24.56 -16.74 25.18
C ILE A 154 -23.04 -16.66 25.39
N ILE A 155 -22.29 -17.37 24.57
CA ILE A 155 -20.84 -17.20 24.47
C ILE A 155 -20.59 -16.04 23.51
N TYR A 156 -20.06 -14.95 24.05
CA TYR A 156 -19.77 -13.74 23.28
C TYR A 156 -18.27 -13.51 23.22
N ILE A 157 -17.71 -13.52 22.01
CA ILE A 157 -16.29 -13.26 21.78
C ILE A 157 -16.18 -11.88 21.17
N LEU A 158 -15.41 -11.03 21.81
CA LEU A 158 -15.20 -9.63 21.42
C LEU A 158 -13.70 -9.35 21.28
N ASP A 159 -13.31 -8.83 20.13
CA ASP A 159 -11.98 -8.30 19.85
C ASP A 159 -12.10 -6.80 19.56
N ASN A 160 -11.37 -5.97 20.29
CA ASN A 160 -11.42 -4.51 20.18
C ASN A 160 -10.60 -3.93 19.02
N LYS A 161 -10.14 -4.76 18.08
CA LYS A 161 -9.29 -4.38 16.94
C LYS A 161 -8.05 -3.55 17.29
N ALA A 162 -7.64 -3.48 18.56
CA ALA A 162 -6.47 -2.70 18.94
C ALA A 162 -5.19 -3.22 18.27
N THR A 163 -5.09 -4.54 18.07
CA THR A 163 -3.99 -5.15 17.29
C THR A 163 -3.99 -4.65 15.85
N VAL A 164 -5.16 -4.58 15.21
CA VAL A 164 -5.33 -4.09 13.84
C VAL A 164 -4.95 -2.61 13.75
N SER A 165 -5.43 -1.80 14.72
CA SER A 165 -5.10 -0.37 14.79
C SER A 165 -3.61 -0.12 14.99
N ASN A 166 -2.96 -0.86 15.86
CA ASN A 166 -1.51 -0.76 16.08
C ASN A 166 -0.70 -1.15 14.85
N LEU A 167 -1.12 -2.20 14.13
CA LEU A 167 -0.49 -2.62 12.88
C LEU A 167 -0.69 -1.58 11.77
N ASN A 168 -1.88 -0.99 11.66
CA ASN A 168 -2.12 0.09 10.72
C ASN A 168 -1.20 1.28 10.97
N ASN A 169 -1.00 1.68 12.23
CA ASN A 169 -0.08 2.76 12.59
C ASN A 169 1.38 2.40 12.24
N GLN A 170 1.81 1.17 12.50
CA GLN A 170 3.15 0.71 12.11
C GLN A 170 3.33 0.68 10.60
N LEU A 171 2.35 0.16 9.85
CA LEU A 171 2.37 0.16 8.40
C LEU A 171 2.41 1.59 7.83
N PHE A 172 1.61 2.49 8.41
CA PHE A 172 1.63 3.90 8.01
C PHE A 172 3.02 4.53 8.21
N LEU A 173 3.67 4.29 9.33
CA LEU A 173 5.03 4.78 9.59
C LEU A 173 6.05 4.19 8.61
N LEU A 174 5.98 2.89 8.33
CA LEU A 174 6.85 2.23 7.33
C LEU A 174 6.64 2.79 5.92
N ILE A 175 5.39 3.07 5.54
CA ILE A 175 5.06 3.68 4.25
C ILE A 175 5.63 5.10 4.17
N MET A 176 5.51 5.89 5.24
CA MET A 176 6.08 7.24 5.32
C MET A 176 7.61 7.23 5.24
N GLU A 177 8.26 6.29 5.91
CA GLU A 177 9.71 6.09 5.84
C GLU A 177 10.15 5.70 4.42
N ALA A 178 9.48 4.72 3.81
CA ALA A 178 9.74 4.29 2.43
C ALA A 178 9.54 5.44 1.42
N LEU A 179 8.52 6.29 1.63
CA LEU A 179 8.27 7.47 0.82
C LEU A 179 9.41 8.49 0.92
N LEU A 180 9.94 8.71 2.13
CA LEU A 180 11.09 9.60 2.34
C LEU A 180 12.33 9.09 1.59
N PHE A 181 12.65 7.80 1.71
CA PHE A 181 13.75 7.17 0.97
C PHE A 181 13.52 7.24 -0.54
N GLY A 182 12.31 6.94 -1.01
CA GLY A 182 11.94 7.04 -2.41
C GLY A 182 12.14 8.45 -2.97
N LEU A 183 11.81 9.48 -2.19
CA LEU A 183 12.00 10.87 -2.58
C LEU A 183 13.49 11.22 -2.71
N VAL A 184 14.33 10.81 -1.76
CA VAL A 184 15.79 10.99 -1.84
C VAL A 184 16.36 10.32 -3.07
N ILE A 185 16.00 9.06 -3.32
CA ILE A 185 16.44 8.29 -4.50
C ILE A 185 15.99 8.98 -5.79
N SER A 186 14.75 9.49 -5.84
CA SER A 186 14.21 10.22 -6.99
C SER A 186 15.04 11.45 -7.34
N VAL A 187 15.43 12.24 -6.33
CA VAL A 187 16.28 13.42 -6.53
C VAL A 187 17.66 13.02 -7.05
N LEU A 188 18.28 11.97 -6.49
CA LEU A 188 19.58 11.47 -6.95
C LEU A 188 19.51 10.96 -8.39
N LEU A 189 18.51 10.15 -8.72
CA LEU A 189 18.31 9.64 -10.09
C LEU A 189 18.06 10.78 -11.08
N SER A 190 17.27 11.78 -10.68
CA SER A 190 17.02 12.95 -11.51
C SER A 190 18.30 13.73 -11.81
N PHE A 191 19.19 13.85 -10.83
CA PHE A 191 20.49 14.48 -11.03
C PHE A 191 21.38 13.68 -11.99
N LEU A 192 21.41 12.35 -11.87
CA LEU A 192 22.13 11.47 -12.79
C LEU A 192 21.60 11.58 -14.22
N LEU A 193 20.26 11.46 -14.39
CA LEU A 193 19.61 11.60 -15.70
C LEU A 193 19.85 12.97 -16.35
N SER A 194 19.86 14.02 -15.53
CA SER A 194 20.20 15.37 -15.99
C SER A 194 21.59 15.42 -16.60
N LYS A 195 22.58 14.82 -15.96
CA LYS A 195 23.97 14.84 -16.40
C LYS A 195 24.21 13.94 -17.60
N THR A 196 23.56 12.78 -17.67
CA THR A 196 23.79 11.78 -18.72
C THR A 196 22.98 12.03 -19.98
N MET A 197 21.76 12.60 -19.88
CA MET A 197 20.88 12.76 -21.03
C MET A 197 20.59 14.23 -21.36
N ILE A 198 20.18 15.03 -20.35
CA ILE A 198 19.70 16.39 -20.64
C ILE A 198 20.83 17.31 -21.09
N THR A 199 21.98 17.26 -20.44
CA THR A 199 23.14 18.11 -20.78
C THR A 199 23.65 17.86 -22.22
N PRO A 200 23.87 16.62 -22.68
CA PRO A 200 24.23 16.36 -24.08
C PRO A 200 23.19 16.84 -25.09
N ILE A 201 21.90 16.65 -24.83
CA ILE A 201 20.81 17.12 -25.70
C ILE A 201 20.81 18.66 -25.80
N GLN A 202 21.05 19.37 -24.70
CA GLN A 202 21.17 20.83 -24.71
C GLN A 202 22.37 21.28 -25.56
N ARG A 203 23.53 20.62 -25.42
CA ARG A 203 24.72 20.91 -26.25
C ARG A 203 24.46 20.68 -27.75
N LEU A 204 23.72 19.59 -28.08
CA LEU A 204 23.28 19.36 -29.47
C LEU A 204 22.38 20.48 -29.97
N THR A 205 21.45 20.93 -29.15
CA THR A 205 20.54 22.04 -29.50
C THR A 205 21.32 23.34 -29.74
N GLU A 206 22.28 23.66 -28.85
CA GLU A 206 23.15 24.83 -28.99
C GLU A 206 24.03 24.72 -30.23
N GLY A 207 24.60 23.55 -30.51
CA GLY A 207 25.36 23.29 -31.74
C GLY A 207 24.52 23.47 -32.99
N ALA A 208 23.26 22.98 -32.99
CA ALA A 208 22.35 23.16 -34.11
C ALA A 208 22.01 24.64 -34.34
N MET A 209 21.83 25.45 -33.29
CA MET A 209 21.63 26.89 -33.42
C MET A 209 22.87 27.58 -34.02
N ARG A 210 24.08 27.23 -33.59
CA ARG A 210 25.31 27.79 -34.17
C ARG A 210 25.48 27.46 -35.67
N VAL A 211 25.18 26.20 -36.04
CA VAL A 211 25.20 25.80 -37.47
C VAL A 211 24.19 26.62 -38.29
N ALA A 212 23.00 26.88 -37.73
CA ALA A 212 21.99 27.74 -38.37
C ALA A 212 22.44 29.20 -38.52
N GLU A 213 23.29 29.69 -37.61
CA GLU A 213 23.91 31.01 -37.66
C GLU A 213 25.16 31.07 -38.58
N GLY A 214 25.57 29.95 -39.18
CA GLY A 214 26.70 29.85 -40.10
C GLY A 214 28.02 29.42 -39.45
N ASP A 215 28.05 29.09 -38.17
CA ASP A 215 29.24 28.52 -37.48
C ASP A 215 29.30 27.01 -37.65
N PHE A 216 29.81 26.57 -38.81
CA PHE A 216 30.01 25.15 -39.13
C PHE A 216 31.33 24.60 -38.56
N ALA A 217 32.16 25.42 -37.90
CA ALA A 217 33.43 24.98 -37.36
C ALA A 217 33.33 24.41 -35.95
N HIS A 218 32.24 24.74 -35.27
CA HIS A 218 32.00 24.28 -33.90
C HIS A 218 31.75 22.75 -33.87
N LYS A 219 32.63 22.02 -33.18
CA LYS A 219 32.48 20.58 -32.94
C LYS A 219 31.93 20.32 -31.56
N ILE A 220 30.86 19.54 -31.44
CA ILE A 220 30.29 19.11 -30.18
C ILE A 220 31.10 17.94 -29.67
N GLU A 221 31.54 17.98 -28.38
CA GLU A 221 32.26 16.90 -27.75
C GLU A 221 31.35 15.67 -27.56
N VAL A 222 31.81 14.50 -28.00
CA VAL A 222 31.10 13.23 -27.82
C VAL A 222 31.40 12.71 -26.42
N ALA A 223 30.51 12.98 -25.46
CA ALA A 223 30.67 12.65 -24.05
C ALA A 223 30.12 11.26 -23.67
N SER A 224 29.37 10.60 -24.54
CA SER A 224 28.74 9.31 -24.30
C SER A 224 29.06 8.29 -25.39
N ARG A 225 28.93 7.00 -25.06
CA ARG A 225 29.07 5.88 -26.02
C ARG A 225 27.72 5.22 -26.34
N ASP A 226 26.62 5.83 -25.95
CA ASP A 226 25.25 5.41 -26.21
C ASP A 226 24.68 6.05 -27.49
N GLU A 227 23.36 5.96 -27.68
CA GLU A 227 22.66 6.54 -28.82
C GLU A 227 22.81 8.06 -28.91
N ILE A 228 23.01 8.74 -27.76
CA ILE A 228 23.28 10.18 -27.73
C ILE A 228 24.68 10.48 -28.26
N GLY A 229 25.65 9.63 -27.98
CA GLY A 229 27.01 9.73 -28.54
C GLY A 229 27.00 9.54 -30.06
N VAL A 230 26.30 8.52 -30.56
CA VAL A 230 26.12 8.28 -32.00
C VAL A 230 25.43 9.46 -32.66
N LEU A 231 24.39 10.02 -32.07
CA LEU A 231 23.68 11.19 -32.58
C LEU A 231 24.61 12.41 -32.64
N THR A 232 25.46 12.61 -31.62
CA THR A 232 26.43 13.70 -31.56
C THR A 232 27.47 13.58 -32.69
N ASP A 233 28.00 12.39 -32.94
CA ASP A 233 28.95 12.12 -34.00
C ASP A 233 28.32 12.36 -35.40
N THR A 234 27.13 11.83 -35.63
CA THR A 234 26.36 12.02 -36.84
C THR A 234 26.09 13.51 -37.13
N PHE A 235 25.74 14.27 -36.07
CA PHE A 235 25.54 15.71 -36.17
C PHE A 235 26.84 16.44 -36.60
N ASN A 236 27.96 16.10 -35.96
CA ASN A 236 29.27 16.68 -36.31
C ASN A 236 29.68 16.38 -37.75
N ASP A 237 29.41 15.17 -38.25
CA ASP A 237 29.68 14.78 -39.62
C ASP A 237 28.80 15.54 -40.61
N MET A 238 27.52 15.71 -40.32
CA MET A 238 26.60 16.54 -41.12
C MET A 238 27.06 18.00 -41.18
N ALA A 239 27.43 18.59 -40.05
CA ALA A 239 27.93 19.98 -39.99
C ALA A 239 29.22 20.14 -40.84
N ARG A 240 30.11 19.15 -40.79
CA ARG A 240 31.34 19.11 -41.64
C ARG A 240 31.02 19.05 -43.11
N GLN A 241 30.12 18.14 -43.51
CA GLN A 241 29.73 18.02 -44.95
C GLN A 241 29.10 19.33 -45.47
N LEU A 242 28.21 19.94 -44.65
CA LEU A 242 27.59 21.20 -45.02
C LEU A 242 28.62 22.32 -45.19
N ARG A 243 29.58 22.45 -44.29
CA ARG A 243 30.70 23.38 -44.40
C ARG A 243 31.49 23.17 -45.68
N ASP A 244 31.85 21.91 -45.98
CA ASP A 244 32.69 21.59 -47.13
C ASP A 244 31.93 21.84 -48.44
N THR A 245 30.63 21.55 -48.50
CA THR A 245 29.76 21.87 -49.64
C THR A 245 29.66 23.39 -49.87
N LEU A 246 29.44 24.16 -48.80
CA LEU A 246 29.38 25.63 -48.91
C LEU A 246 30.69 26.24 -49.43
N ARG A 247 31.83 25.77 -48.95
CA ARG A 247 33.16 26.18 -49.44
C ARG A 247 33.36 25.85 -50.92
N GLN A 248 32.87 24.69 -51.36
CA GLN A 248 32.94 24.32 -52.77
C GLN A 248 32.09 25.25 -53.63
N VAL A 249 30.85 25.53 -53.23
CA VAL A 249 29.95 26.46 -53.94
C VAL A 249 30.56 27.87 -53.99
N GLU A 250 31.15 28.34 -52.89
CA GLU A 250 31.79 29.66 -52.85
C GLU A 250 33.02 29.71 -53.80
N ASN A 251 33.85 28.67 -53.80
CA ASN A 251 34.99 28.55 -54.72
C ASN A 251 34.56 28.52 -56.20
N GLU A 252 33.47 27.79 -56.52
CA GLU A 252 32.92 27.76 -57.87
C GLU A 252 32.38 29.13 -58.33
N ARG A 253 31.67 29.82 -57.44
CA ARG A 253 31.20 31.18 -57.62
C ARG A 253 32.38 32.14 -57.91
N ASN A 254 33.40 32.12 -57.08
CA ASN A 254 34.58 32.96 -57.21
C ASN A 254 35.31 32.69 -58.56
N LYS A 255 35.38 31.43 -59.04
CA LYS A 255 35.91 31.08 -60.36
C LYS A 255 35.07 31.66 -61.45
N LEU A 256 33.75 31.58 -61.41
CA LEU A 256 32.85 32.17 -62.36
C LEU A 256 32.98 33.69 -62.42
N ASP A 257 33.02 34.36 -61.27
CA ASP A 257 33.22 35.82 -61.15
C ASP A 257 34.57 36.27 -61.80
N THR A 258 35.64 35.47 -61.56
CA THR A 258 36.95 35.73 -62.20
C THR A 258 36.93 35.53 -63.73
N LEU A 259 36.24 34.52 -64.21
CA LEU A 259 36.08 34.31 -65.69
C LEU A 259 35.28 35.47 -66.30
N PHE A 260 34.22 35.95 -65.72
CA PHE A 260 33.44 37.08 -66.14
C PHE A 260 34.26 38.38 -66.22
N LEU A 261 35.13 38.61 -65.19
CA LEU A 261 36.02 39.76 -65.17
C LEU A 261 37.09 39.75 -66.27
N HIS A 262 37.51 38.60 -66.81
CA HIS A 262 38.52 38.46 -67.89
C HIS A 262 37.92 38.33 -69.25
N MET A 263 36.61 38.28 -69.40
CA MET A 263 35.88 38.25 -70.67
C MET A 263 35.40 39.60 -71.12
N THR A 264 35.62 40.67 -70.34
CA THR A 264 35.38 42.08 -70.75
C THR A 264 36.71 42.78 -70.98
#